data_cff6f2fddb3fd1a59b0e5fe2780f1a77
#
_entry.id   cff6f2fddb3fd1a59b0e5fe2780f1a77
#
_cell.length_a   1.000
_cell.length_b   1.000
_cell.length_c   1.000
_cell.angle_alpha   90.00
_cell.angle_beta   90.00
_cell.angle_gamma   90.00
#
_symmetry.space_group_name_H-M   'P 1'
#
loop_
_entity.id
_entity.type
_entity.pdbx_description
1 polymer ?
#
loop_
_entity_poly.entity_id
_entity_poly.type
_entity_poly.pdbx_seq_one_letter_code
_entity_poly.pdbx_strand_id
1 'polypeptide(L)'
;MIYLLVRQDLVTSYKQTLLGPFWIIIQGLAGSAVFTIVFGNIANLPTDGHPAFLFYLCGNLAWQYFGCTFGIGSNALQSNVGLFSKVYFPRFIPPVSQSLSALLNFVIQLIVLLIAIYLYRKQLPTIATSPSEWVWLLPLLVLQSALLGLGVGFIISATSVKYRDASRLAGMFTQFVMYASPIIYPVSEIPLKYQPYLAYNPLTFIVESYRYLLLGHSTACNLEFAIPSIIITLTIFSLGCTAYNFTQRTYVDYV
;
A
#
# COMPACT_ATOMS: atom_id res chain seq x y z
N MET A 1 14.11 -20.14 -6.64
CA MET A 1 12.87 -19.99 -7.42
C MET A 1 12.29 -18.56 -7.30
N ILE A 2 12.02 -18.05 -6.11
CA ILE A 2 11.51 -16.66 -5.90
C ILE A 2 12.40 -15.64 -6.61
N TYR A 3 13.72 -15.70 -6.44
CA TYR A 3 14.67 -14.79 -7.11
C TYR A 3 14.51 -14.77 -8.64
N LEU A 4 14.32 -15.94 -9.27
CA LEU A 4 14.16 -16.03 -10.73
C LEU A 4 12.84 -15.38 -11.19
N LEU A 5 11.75 -15.57 -10.42
CA LEU A 5 10.45 -14.96 -10.72
C LEU A 5 10.51 -13.44 -10.53
N VAL A 6 11.11 -12.95 -9.43
CA VAL A 6 11.33 -11.52 -9.21
C VAL A 6 12.13 -10.90 -10.35
N ARG A 7 13.24 -11.53 -10.76
CA ARG A 7 14.05 -11.07 -11.89
C ARG A 7 13.23 -11.04 -13.19
N GLN A 8 12.44 -12.07 -13.44
CA GLN A 8 11.58 -12.14 -14.63
C GLN A 8 10.54 -11.03 -14.61
N ASP A 9 9.83 -10.83 -13.49
CA ASP A 9 8.83 -9.79 -13.34
C ASP A 9 9.42 -8.40 -13.60
N LEU A 10 10.61 -8.12 -13.05
CA LEU A 10 11.29 -6.85 -13.24
C LEU A 10 11.70 -6.63 -14.70
N VAL A 11 12.33 -7.64 -15.31
CA VAL A 11 12.73 -7.54 -16.72
C VAL A 11 11.52 -7.34 -17.61
N THR A 12 10.42 -8.07 -17.37
CA THR A 12 9.20 -7.98 -18.18
C THR A 12 8.50 -6.63 -17.99
N SER A 13 8.46 -6.11 -16.78
CA SER A 13 7.79 -4.83 -16.47
C SER A 13 8.49 -3.63 -17.13
N TYR A 14 9.81 -3.68 -17.28
CA TYR A 14 10.57 -2.56 -17.84
C TYR A 14 11.02 -2.75 -19.28
N LYS A 15 11.00 -3.99 -19.80
CA LYS A 15 11.35 -4.29 -21.18
C LYS A 15 10.29 -3.69 -22.12
N GLN A 16 10.75 -2.98 -23.15
CA GLN A 16 9.89 -2.34 -24.17
C GLN A 16 9.05 -1.14 -23.68
N THR A 17 9.40 -0.52 -22.55
CA THR A 17 8.76 0.73 -22.12
C THR A 17 9.64 1.94 -22.47
N LEU A 18 9.03 2.98 -23.07
CA LEU A 18 9.74 4.22 -23.47
C LEU A 18 10.36 4.95 -22.28
N LEU A 19 9.66 4.99 -21.14
CA LEU A 19 10.07 5.73 -19.94
C LEU A 19 10.59 4.81 -18.82
N GLY A 20 10.45 3.49 -18.94
CA GLY A 20 10.93 2.55 -17.94
C GLY A 20 10.51 2.90 -16.50
N PRO A 21 11.46 2.92 -15.55
CA PRO A 21 11.20 3.27 -14.16
C PRO A 21 10.72 4.71 -13.95
N PHE A 22 10.93 5.61 -14.93
CA PHE A 22 10.49 7.01 -14.84
C PHE A 22 8.97 7.13 -14.73
N TRP A 23 8.23 6.17 -15.27
CA TRP A 23 6.77 6.13 -15.18
C TRP A 23 6.27 6.04 -13.73
N ILE A 24 7.01 5.32 -12.87
CA ILE A 24 6.72 5.20 -11.43
C ILE A 24 6.83 6.57 -10.75
N ILE A 25 7.89 7.31 -11.08
CA ILE A 25 8.13 8.65 -10.54
C ILE A 25 6.99 9.60 -10.94
N ILE A 26 6.62 9.59 -12.23
CA ILE A 26 5.55 10.43 -12.75
C ILE A 26 4.22 10.12 -12.06
N GLN A 27 3.85 8.84 -11.91
CA GLN A 27 2.61 8.45 -11.26
C GLN A 27 2.54 8.93 -9.80
N GLY A 28 3.61 8.75 -9.03
CA GLY A 28 3.68 9.18 -7.64
C GLY A 28 3.57 10.70 -7.49
N LEU A 29 4.34 11.44 -8.29
CA LEU A 29 4.32 12.90 -8.28
C LEU A 29 2.99 13.48 -8.78
N ALA A 30 2.46 12.96 -9.88
CA ALA A 30 1.20 13.43 -10.47
C ALA A 30 0.02 13.23 -9.51
N GLY A 31 -0.11 12.05 -8.90
CA GLY A 31 -1.15 11.79 -7.92
C GLY A 31 -1.08 12.73 -6.72
N SER A 32 0.13 12.93 -6.18
CA SER A 32 0.35 13.83 -5.05
C SER A 32 0.15 15.29 -5.41
N ALA A 33 0.50 15.71 -6.64
CA ALA A 33 0.26 17.05 -7.13
C ALA A 33 -1.25 17.33 -7.27
N VAL A 34 -2.01 16.38 -7.83
CA VAL A 34 -3.47 16.51 -7.94
C VAL A 34 -4.09 16.63 -6.54
N PHE A 35 -3.67 15.80 -5.57
CA PHE A 35 -4.18 15.90 -4.20
C PHE A 35 -3.82 17.23 -3.54
N THR A 36 -2.62 17.73 -3.77
CA THR A 36 -2.19 19.05 -3.28
C THR A 36 -3.06 20.18 -3.83
N ILE A 37 -3.34 20.16 -5.13
CA ILE A 37 -4.16 21.20 -5.76
C ILE A 37 -5.61 21.11 -5.28
N VAL A 38 -6.20 19.92 -5.33
CA VAL A 38 -7.62 19.74 -5.01
C VAL A 38 -7.90 19.88 -3.52
N PHE A 39 -7.16 19.17 -2.69
CA PHE A 39 -7.44 19.11 -1.24
C PHE A 39 -6.64 20.15 -0.45
N GLY A 40 -5.41 20.43 -0.84
CA GLY A 40 -4.59 21.44 -0.17
C GLY A 40 -4.97 22.87 -0.54
N ASN A 41 -5.08 23.18 -1.84
CA ASN A 41 -5.27 24.56 -2.29
C ASN A 41 -6.74 24.95 -2.50
N ILE A 42 -7.58 24.04 -3.05
CA ILE A 42 -9.00 24.35 -3.33
C ILE A 42 -9.86 24.08 -2.09
N ALA A 43 -9.76 22.90 -1.50
CA ALA A 43 -10.54 22.52 -0.33
C ALA A 43 -9.94 23.05 0.99
N ASN A 44 -8.70 23.55 0.98
CA ASN A 44 -7.97 24.08 2.15
C ASN A 44 -8.00 23.12 3.36
N LEU A 45 -7.85 21.82 3.10
CA LEU A 45 -7.76 20.84 4.19
C LEU A 45 -6.45 21.03 4.96
N PRO A 46 -6.49 20.99 6.29
CA PRO A 46 -5.29 21.10 7.10
C PRO A 46 -4.37 19.89 6.88
N THR A 47 -3.08 20.10 7.07
CA THR A 47 -2.04 19.10 6.84
C THR A 47 -1.09 18.97 8.04
N ASP A 48 -1.61 19.19 9.27
CA ASP A 48 -0.87 19.13 10.55
C ASP A 48 0.44 19.94 10.53
N GLY A 49 0.44 21.10 9.85
CA GLY A 49 1.61 21.98 9.76
C GLY A 49 2.69 21.54 8.75
N HIS A 50 2.47 20.45 8.03
CA HIS A 50 3.38 20.03 6.97
C HIS A 50 3.04 20.69 5.62
N PRO A 51 4.02 20.87 4.71
CA PRO A 51 3.74 21.25 3.34
C PRO A 51 2.78 20.24 2.70
N ALA A 52 1.66 20.74 2.13
CA ALA A 52 0.60 19.89 1.60
C ALA A 52 1.13 18.83 0.61
N PHE A 53 2.08 19.21 -0.25
CA PHE A 53 2.68 18.29 -1.21
C PHE A 53 3.40 17.11 -0.53
N LEU A 54 4.17 17.35 0.53
CA LEU A 54 4.87 16.29 1.27
C LEU A 54 3.90 15.39 2.03
N PHE A 55 2.87 16.00 2.62
CA PHE A 55 1.81 15.27 3.32
C PHE A 55 1.10 14.27 2.41
N TYR A 56 0.65 14.71 1.22
CA TYR A 56 -0.01 13.85 0.24
C TYR A 56 0.96 12.86 -0.41
N LEU A 57 2.20 13.24 -0.66
CA LEU A 57 3.21 12.35 -1.23
C LEU A 57 3.52 11.17 -0.29
N CYS A 58 3.63 11.45 1.01
CA CYS A 58 3.85 10.43 2.03
C CYS A 58 2.65 9.47 2.16
N GLY A 59 1.42 10.01 2.24
CA GLY A 59 0.20 9.20 2.31
C GLY A 59 0.00 8.35 1.05
N ASN A 60 0.28 8.92 -0.12
CA ASN A 60 0.18 8.23 -1.40
C ASN A 60 1.22 7.10 -1.54
N LEU A 61 2.44 7.28 -1.02
CA LEU A 61 3.47 6.24 -0.98
C LEU A 61 2.98 4.98 -0.24
N ALA A 62 2.43 5.14 0.97
CA ALA A 62 1.89 4.05 1.76
C ALA A 62 0.71 3.37 1.05
N TRP A 63 -0.19 4.17 0.48
CA TRP A 63 -1.37 3.71 -0.23
C TRP A 63 -1.04 2.92 -1.50
N GLN A 64 -0.13 3.42 -2.33
CA GLN A 64 0.23 2.75 -3.58
C GLN A 64 0.84 1.38 -3.35
N TYR A 65 1.66 1.21 -2.32
CA TYR A 65 2.24 -0.09 -2.01
C TYR A 65 1.18 -1.08 -1.51
N PHE A 66 0.29 -0.64 -0.61
CA PHE A 66 -0.87 -1.43 -0.19
C PHE A 66 -1.75 -1.82 -1.38
N GLY A 67 -2.14 -0.86 -2.22
CA GLY A 67 -2.99 -1.09 -3.39
C GLY A 67 -2.36 -2.06 -4.40
N CYS A 68 -1.05 -1.97 -4.61
CA CYS A 68 -0.31 -2.88 -5.47
C CYS A 68 -0.34 -4.32 -4.92
N THR A 69 0.01 -4.52 -3.64
CA THR A 69 -0.01 -5.85 -3.00
C THR A 69 -1.41 -6.43 -2.91
N PHE A 70 -2.42 -5.59 -2.67
CA PHE A 70 -3.83 -5.97 -2.72
C PHE A 70 -4.24 -6.44 -4.14
N GLY A 71 -3.87 -5.69 -5.18
CA GLY A 71 -4.13 -6.06 -6.58
C GLY A 71 -3.46 -7.39 -6.97
N ILE A 72 -2.22 -7.61 -6.54
CA ILE A 72 -1.49 -8.87 -6.72
C ILE A 72 -2.26 -10.02 -6.03
N GLY A 73 -2.65 -9.83 -4.78
CA GLY A 73 -3.39 -10.81 -4.00
C GLY A 73 -4.76 -11.14 -4.61
N SER A 74 -5.53 -10.12 -5.02
CA SER A 74 -6.88 -10.29 -5.56
C SER A 74 -6.92 -11.05 -6.89
N ASN A 75 -5.86 -10.94 -7.70
CA ASN A 75 -5.73 -11.61 -8.98
C ASN A 75 -4.86 -12.88 -8.93
N ALA A 76 -4.41 -13.31 -7.75
CA ALA A 76 -3.41 -14.36 -7.59
C ALA A 76 -3.76 -15.70 -8.26
N LEU A 77 -5.03 -16.13 -8.21
CA LEU A 77 -5.48 -17.36 -8.86
C LEU A 77 -5.69 -17.17 -10.36
N GLN A 78 -6.25 -16.05 -10.79
CA GLN A 78 -6.62 -15.81 -12.20
C GLN A 78 -5.40 -15.53 -13.08
N SER A 79 -4.46 -14.71 -12.62
CA SER A 79 -3.27 -14.31 -13.41
C SER A 79 -2.25 -15.43 -13.60
N ASN A 80 -2.25 -16.44 -12.72
CA ASN A 80 -1.23 -17.49 -12.72
C ASN A 80 -1.72 -18.87 -13.20
N VAL A 81 -2.92 -18.95 -13.79
CA VAL A 81 -3.51 -20.23 -14.31
C VAL A 81 -2.56 -20.95 -15.26
N GLY A 82 -1.98 -20.22 -16.24
CA GLY A 82 -1.07 -20.80 -17.23
C GLY A 82 0.25 -21.31 -16.64
N LEU A 83 0.62 -20.85 -15.45
CA LEU A 83 1.80 -21.31 -14.75
C LEU A 83 1.48 -22.57 -13.92
N PHE A 84 0.33 -22.59 -13.27
CA PHE A 84 -0.14 -23.71 -12.44
C PHE A 84 -0.45 -24.97 -13.23
N SER A 85 -0.80 -24.86 -14.51
CA SER A 85 -1.06 -25.99 -15.39
C SER A 85 0.21 -26.71 -15.88
N LYS A 86 1.36 -26.02 -15.85
CA LYS A 86 2.61 -26.55 -16.45
C LYS A 86 3.60 -27.10 -15.43
N VAL A 87 3.61 -26.57 -14.20
CA VAL A 87 4.60 -26.92 -13.18
C VAL A 87 3.94 -27.01 -11.81
N TYR A 88 4.17 -28.12 -11.14
CA TYR A 88 3.71 -28.31 -9.76
C TYR A 88 4.63 -27.55 -8.79
N PHE A 89 4.16 -26.46 -8.24
CA PHE A 89 4.85 -25.71 -7.17
C PHE A 89 3.84 -25.00 -6.25
N PRO A 90 4.27 -24.59 -5.03
CA PRO A 90 3.40 -23.92 -4.08
C PRO A 90 2.82 -22.62 -4.69
N ARG A 91 1.50 -22.54 -4.76
CA ARG A 91 0.77 -21.44 -5.43
C ARG A 91 0.90 -20.07 -4.74
N PHE A 92 1.50 -20.04 -3.55
CA PHE A 92 1.84 -18.79 -2.86
C PHE A 92 3.09 -18.10 -3.42
N ILE A 93 3.95 -18.83 -4.14
CA ILE A 93 5.23 -18.28 -4.61
C ILE A 93 5.05 -17.11 -5.57
N PRO A 94 4.18 -17.16 -6.61
CA PRO A 94 4.00 -16.04 -7.52
C PRO A 94 3.50 -14.75 -6.84
N PRO A 95 2.44 -14.73 -6.02
CA PRO A 95 2.01 -13.51 -5.34
C PRO A 95 3.09 -12.93 -4.42
N VAL A 96 3.85 -13.77 -3.74
CA VAL A 96 4.96 -13.31 -2.89
C VAL A 96 6.10 -12.72 -3.74
N SER A 97 6.47 -13.36 -4.85
CA SER A 97 7.51 -12.82 -5.74
C SER A 97 7.11 -11.50 -6.38
N GLN A 98 5.85 -11.36 -6.82
CA GLN A 98 5.32 -10.11 -7.36
C GLN A 98 5.29 -8.99 -6.31
N SER A 99 4.94 -9.30 -5.05
CA SER A 99 4.98 -8.33 -3.95
C SER A 99 6.40 -7.85 -3.64
N LEU A 100 7.40 -8.74 -3.75
CA LEU A 100 8.81 -8.38 -3.66
C LEU A 100 9.27 -7.54 -4.84
N SER A 101 8.79 -7.81 -6.04
CA SER A 101 9.04 -6.96 -7.21
C SER A 101 8.44 -5.56 -7.03
N ALA A 102 7.25 -5.46 -6.44
CA ALA A 102 6.60 -4.18 -6.12
C ALA A 102 7.37 -3.34 -5.09
N LEU A 103 8.23 -3.95 -4.25
CA LEU A 103 9.12 -3.21 -3.36
C LEU A 103 10.08 -2.28 -4.10
N LEU A 104 10.50 -2.61 -5.31
CA LEU A 104 11.35 -1.71 -6.10
C LEU A 104 10.61 -0.42 -6.47
N ASN A 105 9.32 -0.53 -6.84
CA ASN A 105 8.50 0.63 -7.12
C ASN A 105 8.35 1.51 -5.87
N PHE A 106 8.14 0.87 -4.72
CA PHE A 106 8.08 1.55 -3.42
C PHE A 106 9.40 2.26 -3.10
N VAL A 107 10.55 1.59 -3.28
CA VAL A 107 11.88 2.19 -3.01
C VAL A 107 12.14 3.39 -3.92
N ILE A 108 11.79 3.32 -5.22
CA ILE A 108 11.92 4.45 -6.14
C ILE A 108 11.09 5.65 -5.64
N GLN A 109 9.84 5.42 -5.27
CA GLN A 109 8.97 6.50 -4.75
C GLN A 109 9.44 7.01 -3.38
N LEU A 110 9.98 6.15 -2.52
CA LEU A 110 10.59 6.57 -1.26
C LEU A 110 11.79 7.50 -1.50
N ILE A 111 12.65 7.18 -2.46
CA ILE A 111 13.78 8.05 -2.84
C ILE A 111 13.26 9.42 -3.32
N VAL A 112 12.22 9.43 -4.14
CA VAL A 112 11.58 10.69 -4.61
C VAL A 112 11.06 11.51 -3.43
N LEU A 113 10.39 10.87 -2.46
CA LEU A 113 9.90 11.53 -1.25
C LEU A 113 11.07 12.10 -0.42
N LEU A 114 12.16 11.34 -0.23
CA LEU A 114 13.33 11.81 0.52
C LEU A 114 14.01 13.00 -0.17
N ILE A 115 14.09 12.98 -1.50
CA ILE A 115 14.59 14.12 -2.29
C ILE A 115 13.66 15.34 -2.10
N ALA A 116 12.34 15.14 -2.16
CA ALA A 116 11.38 16.21 -1.94
C ALA A 116 11.52 16.81 -0.52
N ILE A 117 11.63 15.99 0.52
CA ILE A 117 11.87 16.45 1.90
C ILE A 117 13.15 17.28 1.97
N TYR A 118 14.25 16.82 1.37
CA TYR A 118 15.51 17.52 1.34
C TYR A 118 15.42 18.90 0.68
N LEU A 119 14.73 18.99 -0.47
CA LEU A 119 14.54 20.26 -1.21
C LEU A 119 13.67 21.24 -0.41
N TYR A 120 12.55 20.79 0.16
CA TYR A 120 11.70 21.63 1.01
C TYR A 120 12.42 22.13 2.25
N ARG A 121 13.20 21.29 2.90
CA ARG A 121 14.01 21.68 4.06
C ARG A 121 15.06 22.76 3.73
N LYS A 122 15.64 22.71 2.52
CA LYS A 122 16.58 23.74 2.06
C LYS A 122 15.89 25.07 1.77
N GLN A 123 14.66 25.05 1.28
CA GLN A 123 13.91 26.28 0.92
C GLN A 123 13.20 26.89 2.14
N LEU A 124 12.72 26.09 3.06
CA LEU A 124 11.93 26.49 4.23
C LEU A 124 12.51 25.89 5.52
N PRO A 125 13.63 26.42 6.03
CA PRO A 125 14.29 25.86 7.22
C PRO A 125 13.46 25.97 8.51
N THR A 126 12.40 26.77 8.50
CA THR A 126 11.46 26.94 9.63
C THR A 126 10.50 25.76 9.78
N ILE A 127 10.35 24.94 8.76
CA ILE A 127 9.44 23.78 8.81
C ILE A 127 10.23 22.58 9.35
N ALA A 128 9.82 22.10 10.53
CA ALA A 128 10.47 20.99 11.23
C ALA A 128 10.14 19.61 10.58
N THR A 129 10.27 19.49 9.26
CA THR A 129 10.17 18.20 8.58
C THR A 129 11.51 17.51 8.62
N SER A 130 11.71 16.61 9.56
CA SER A 130 12.90 15.77 9.63
C SER A 130 12.47 14.32 9.88
N PRO A 131 13.08 13.36 9.20
CA PRO A 131 12.87 11.96 9.54
C PRO A 131 13.08 11.71 11.02
N SER A 132 12.19 10.95 11.62
CA SER A 132 12.30 10.57 13.03
C SER A 132 13.49 9.62 13.23
N GLU A 133 14.04 9.58 14.45
CA GLU A 133 15.05 8.59 14.83
C GLU A 133 14.57 7.14 14.65
N TRP A 134 13.26 6.95 14.60
CA TRP A 134 12.59 5.64 14.42
C TRP A 134 12.42 5.20 12.96
N VAL A 135 13.04 5.90 11.99
CA VAL A 135 12.96 5.54 10.54
C VAL A 135 13.36 4.10 10.27
N TRP A 136 14.18 3.48 11.08
CA TRP A 136 14.57 2.08 10.97
C TRP A 136 13.38 1.10 11.12
N LEU A 137 12.22 1.53 11.66
CA LEU A 137 10.98 0.74 11.71
C LEU A 137 10.20 0.71 10.38
N LEU A 138 10.60 1.53 9.42
CA LEU A 138 9.93 1.61 8.11
C LEU A 138 9.81 0.25 7.40
N PRO A 139 10.83 -0.65 7.39
CA PRO A 139 10.69 -1.97 6.79
C PRO A 139 9.59 -2.82 7.45
N LEU A 140 9.35 -2.65 8.75
CA LEU A 140 8.27 -3.36 9.46
C LEU A 140 6.89 -2.88 8.98
N LEU A 141 6.71 -1.58 8.80
CA LEU A 141 5.48 -1.00 8.27
C LEU A 141 5.24 -1.42 6.81
N VAL A 142 6.29 -1.50 6.00
CA VAL A 142 6.21 -2.01 4.63
C VAL A 142 5.76 -3.47 4.64
N LEU A 143 6.32 -4.29 5.50
CA LEU A 143 5.90 -5.68 5.67
C LEU A 143 4.43 -5.76 6.10
N GLN A 144 4.01 -4.94 7.07
CA GLN A 144 2.61 -4.88 7.52
C GLN A 144 1.67 -4.50 6.38
N SER A 145 2.03 -3.49 5.56
CA SER A 145 1.26 -3.10 4.37
C SER A 145 1.12 -4.24 3.37
N ALA A 146 2.21 -4.98 3.12
CA ALA A 146 2.21 -6.13 2.23
C ALA A 146 1.31 -7.26 2.74
N LEU A 147 1.43 -7.60 4.03
CA LEU A 147 0.60 -8.64 4.64
C LEU A 147 -0.88 -8.29 4.61
N LEU A 148 -1.22 -7.03 4.92
CA LEU A 148 -2.60 -6.55 4.86
C LEU A 148 -3.15 -6.61 3.43
N GLY A 149 -2.40 -6.07 2.45
CA GLY A 149 -2.81 -6.07 1.05
C GLY A 149 -2.98 -7.48 0.49
N LEU A 150 -2.00 -8.35 0.69
CA LEU A 150 -2.10 -9.76 0.28
C LEU A 150 -3.22 -10.50 1.00
N GLY A 151 -3.41 -10.27 2.31
CA GLY A 151 -4.45 -10.93 3.10
C GLY A 151 -5.84 -10.63 2.57
N VAL A 152 -6.19 -9.36 2.41
CA VAL A 152 -7.49 -8.95 1.83
C VAL A 152 -7.60 -9.43 0.39
N GLY A 153 -6.51 -9.30 -0.39
CA GLY A 153 -6.46 -9.76 -1.78
C GLY A 153 -6.73 -11.26 -1.91
N PHE A 154 -6.16 -12.10 -1.07
CA PHE A 154 -6.37 -13.54 -1.08
C PHE A 154 -7.82 -13.93 -0.77
N ILE A 155 -8.49 -13.22 0.14
CA ILE A 155 -9.93 -13.41 0.41
C ILE A 155 -10.74 -13.15 -0.88
N ILE A 156 -10.44 -12.04 -1.58
CA ILE A 156 -11.12 -11.71 -2.83
C ILE A 156 -10.78 -12.71 -3.92
N SER A 157 -9.53 -13.12 -4.05
CA SER A 157 -9.11 -14.14 -5.02
C SER A 157 -9.83 -15.47 -4.80
N ALA A 158 -9.97 -15.91 -3.54
CA ALA A 158 -10.71 -17.13 -3.20
C ALA A 158 -12.20 -17.03 -3.55
N THR A 159 -12.84 -15.89 -3.31
CA THR A 159 -14.25 -15.66 -3.64
C THR A 159 -14.48 -15.51 -5.15
N SER A 160 -13.50 -14.96 -5.88
CA SER A 160 -13.60 -14.72 -7.32
C SER A 160 -13.63 -16.00 -8.18
N VAL A 161 -13.16 -17.11 -7.63
CA VAL A 161 -13.25 -18.42 -8.28
C VAL A 161 -14.72 -18.86 -8.47
N LYS A 162 -15.53 -18.64 -7.44
CA LYS A 162 -16.96 -18.98 -7.47
C LYS A 162 -17.81 -17.86 -8.10
N TYR A 163 -17.44 -16.61 -7.83
CA TYR A 163 -18.18 -15.42 -8.25
C TYR A 163 -17.26 -14.49 -9.04
N ARG A 164 -17.36 -14.51 -10.37
CA ARG A 164 -16.52 -13.68 -11.27
C ARG A 164 -16.62 -12.18 -10.99
N ASP A 165 -17.75 -11.73 -10.42
CA ASP A 165 -17.93 -10.31 -10.07
C ASP A 165 -17.09 -9.87 -8.87
N ALA A 166 -16.61 -10.79 -8.03
CA ALA A 166 -15.76 -10.45 -6.88
C ALA A 166 -14.46 -9.74 -7.30
N SER A 167 -13.89 -10.08 -8.45
CA SER A 167 -12.70 -9.37 -8.98
C SER A 167 -13.02 -7.93 -9.41
N ARG A 168 -14.24 -7.64 -9.89
CA ARG A 168 -14.67 -6.27 -10.19
C ARG A 168 -14.89 -5.46 -8.94
N LEU A 169 -15.41 -6.08 -7.87
CA LEU A 169 -15.58 -5.44 -6.56
C LEU A 169 -14.24 -5.04 -5.94
N ALA A 170 -13.14 -5.73 -6.29
CA ALA A 170 -11.80 -5.38 -5.80
C ALA A 170 -11.42 -3.94 -6.13
N GLY A 171 -11.65 -3.49 -7.37
CA GLY A 171 -11.37 -2.11 -7.79
C GLY A 171 -12.19 -1.08 -7.02
N MET A 172 -13.49 -1.34 -6.85
CA MET A 172 -14.39 -0.48 -6.06
C MET A 172 -13.97 -0.46 -4.58
N PHE A 173 -13.63 -1.62 -4.02
CA PHE A 173 -13.16 -1.73 -2.64
C PHE A 173 -11.92 -0.88 -2.39
N THR A 174 -10.93 -0.95 -3.28
CA THR A 174 -9.72 -0.14 -3.20
C THR A 174 -10.07 1.35 -3.15
N GLN A 175 -10.97 1.81 -4.00
CA GLN A 175 -11.37 3.21 -4.04
C GLN A 175 -12.08 3.66 -2.76
N PHE A 176 -13.02 2.85 -2.23
CA PHE A 176 -13.71 3.17 -0.98
C PHE A 176 -12.76 3.17 0.23
N VAL A 177 -11.85 2.21 0.32
CA VAL A 177 -10.88 2.12 1.42
C VAL A 177 -9.92 3.31 1.39
N MET A 178 -9.58 3.84 0.21
CA MET A 178 -8.77 5.05 0.09
C MET A 178 -9.44 6.25 0.78
N TYR A 179 -10.75 6.45 0.55
CA TYR A 179 -11.49 7.54 1.19
C TYR A 179 -11.78 7.28 2.68
N ALA A 180 -11.91 6.03 3.07
CA ALA A 180 -12.12 5.62 4.47
C ALA A 180 -10.84 5.65 5.31
N SER A 181 -9.68 5.84 4.67
CA SER A 181 -8.37 5.92 5.34
C SER A 181 -7.85 7.37 5.34
N PRO A 182 -7.08 7.80 6.34
CA PRO A 182 -6.60 9.18 6.48
C PRO A 182 -5.43 9.48 5.54
N ILE A 183 -5.64 9.24 4.24
CA ILE A 183 -4.67 9.53 3.18
C ILE A 183 -4.79 10.99 2.75
N ILE A 184 -6.05 11.46 2.65
CA ILE A 184 -6.41 12.80 2.14
C ILE A 184 -6.52 13.82 3.27
N TYR A 185 -6.89 13.39 4.47
CA TYR A 185 -7.10 14.23 5.63
C TYR A 185 -6.30 13.72 6.83
N PRO A 186 -5.86 14.57 7.76
CA PRO A 186 -5.22 14.13 8.98
C PRO A 186 -6.27 13.60 9.98
N VAL A 187 -5.85 12.69 10.85
CA VAL A 187 -6.74 12.14 11.90
C VAL A 187 -7.18 13.20 12.91
N SER A 188 -6.39 14.26 13.10
CA SER A 188 -6.68 15.38 13.99
C SER A 188 -7.99 16.11 13.69
N GLU A 189 -8.39 16.16 12.41
CA GLU A 189 -9.61 16.84 11.95
C GLU A 189 -10.88 16.02 12.14
N ILE A 190 -10.73 14.75 12.51
CA ILE A 190 -11.88 13.87 12.64
C ILE A 190 -12.51 14.09 14.03
N PRO A 191 -13.84 14.30 14.10
CA PRO A 191 -14.53 14.43 15.37
C PRO A 191 -14.22 13.26 16.30
N LEU A 192 -13.98 13.52 17.59
CA LEU A 192 -13.62 12.54 18.62
C LEU A 192 -14.54 11.31 18.63
N LYS A 193 -15.80 11.48 18.26
CA LYS A 193 -16.79 10.39 18.16
C LYS A 193 -16.40 9.31 17.14
N TYR A 194 -15.70 9.68 16.06
CA TYR A 194 -15.36 8.77 14.96
C TYR A 194 -13.91 8.27 15.02
N GLN A 195 -13.04 8.90 15.81
CA GLN A 195 -11.64 8.49 15.96
C GLN A 195 -11.47 7.03 16.41
N PRO A 196 -12.28 6.46 17.34
CA PRO A 196 -12.16 5.06 17.71
C PRO A 196 -12.38 4.09 16.55
N TYR A 197 -13.26 4.42 15.59
CA TYR A 197 -13.50 3.56 14.41
C TYR A 197 -12.29 3.56 13.46
N LEU A 198 -11.60 4.69 13.34
CA LEU A 198 -10.37 4.78 12.56
C LEU A 198 -9.21 4.03 13.22
N ALA A 199 -9.20 3.96 14.53
CA ALA A 199 -8.20 3.19 15.28
C ALA A 199 -8.22 1.69 14.93
N TYR A 200 -9.41 1.14 14.61
CA TYR A 200 -9.55 -0.24 14.15
C TYR A 200 -9.21 -0.44 12.66
N ASN A 201 -9.06 0.63 11.88
CA ASN A 201 -8.59 0.50 10.50
C ASN A 201 -7.05 0.38 10.49
N PRO A 202 -6.48 -0.79 10.13
CA PRO A 202 -5.03 -0.98 10.16
C PRO A 202 -4.29 -0.04 9.20
N LEU A 203 -4.93 0.42 8.12
CA LEU A 203 -4.34 1.40 7.20
C LEU A 203 -4.17 2.77 7.85
N THR A 204 -5.03 3.17 8.79
CA THR A 204 -4.87 4.42 9.53
C THR A 204 -3.53 4.44 10.25
N PHE A 205 -3.25 3.40 11.03
CA PHE A 205 -1.97 3.30 11.73
C PHE A 205 -0.78 3.27 10.77
N ILE A 206 -0.88 2.51 9.68
CA ILE A 206 0.19 2.43 8.68
C ILE A 206 0.49 3.81 8.10
N VAL A 207 -0.52 4.53 7.58
CA VAL A 207 -0.34 5.84 6.94
C VAL A 207 0.21 6.88 7.92
N GLU A 208 -0.36 6.96 9.13
CA GLU A 208 0.10 7.91 10.15
C GLU A 208 1.52 7.59 10.64
N SER A 209 1.87 6.30 10.75
CA SER A 209 3.24 5.89 11.09
C SER A 209 4.23 6.25 9.99
N TYR A 210 3.87 6.15 8.70
CA TYR A 210 4.72 6.63 7.61
C TYR A 210 4.96 8.14 7.71
N ARG A 211 3.91 8.92 8.00
CA ARG A 211 4.04 10.37 8.20
C ARG A 211 4.94 10.69 9.39
N TYR A 212 4.72 10.03 10.53
CA TYR A 212 5.55 10.21 11.72
C TYR A 212 7.02 9.88 11.46
N LEU A 213 7.31 8.75 10.82
CA LEU A 213 8.67 8.32 10.56
C LEU A 213 9.40 9.20 9.53
N LEU A 214 8.70 9.67 8.50
CA LEU A 214 9.32 10.37 7.37
C LEU A 214 9.24 11.89 7.49
N LEU A 215 8.17 12.44 8.08
CA LEU A 215 7.98 13.88 8.23
C LEU A 215 8.27 14.39 9.64
N GLY A 216 8.35 13.50 10.65
CA GLY A 216 8.78 13.84 12.02
C GLY A 216 7.67 14.23 12.98
N HIS A 217 6.50 14.61 12.51
CA HIS A 217 5.32 14.92 13.33
C HIS A 217 4.07 14.27 12.76
N SER A 218 3.33 13.59 13.62
CA SER A 218 1.95 13.18 13.40
C SER A 218 1.26 13.23 14.75
N THR A 219 0.16 13.94 14.83
CA THR A 219 -0.62 14.10 16.06
C THR A 219 -1.32 12.80 16.48
N ALA A 220 -1.42 11.84 15.57
CA ALA A 220 -2.22 10.62 15.73
C ALA A 220 -1.39 9.32 15.78
N CYS A 221 -0.06 9.39 15.78
CA CYS A 221 0.77 8.19 15.93
C CYS A 221 0.79 7.72 17.40
N ASN A 222 -0.35 7.24 17.89
CA ASN A 222 -0.44 6.63 19.20
C ASN A 222 -0.05 5.16 19.12
N LEU A 223 0.91 4.74 19.95
CA LEU A 223 1.30 3.33 20.09
C LEU A 223 0.12 2.43 20.50
N GLU A 224 -0.92 3.02 21.09
CA GLU A 224 -2.17 2.31 21.42
C GLU A 224 -2.86 1.73 20.17
N PHE A 225 -2.71 2.36 19.00
CA PHE A 225 -3.28 1.86 17.73
C PHE A 225 -2.38 0.84 17.02
N ALA A 226 -1.11 0.72 17.42
CA ALA A 226 -0.16 -0.22 16.83
C ALA A 226 -0.60 -1.67 17.06
N ILE A 227 -0.92 -2.01 18.31
CA ILE A 227 -1.27 -3.39 18.68
C ILE A 227 -2.55 -3.86 17.98
N PRO A 228 -3.68 -3.13 18.01
CA PRO A 228 -4.88 -3.50 17.25
C PRO A 228 -4.61 -3.62 15.75
N SER A 229 -3.87 -2.69 15.16
CA SER A 229 -3.53 -2.71 13.74
C SER A 229 -2.76 -3.96 13.34
N ILE A 230 -1.76 -4.35 14.12
CA ILE A 230 -0.96 -5.57 13.87
C ILE A 230 -1.82 -6.82 14.02
N ILE A 231 -2.63 -6.91 15.09
CA ILE A 231 -3.51 -8.05 15.33
C ILE A 231 -4.51 -8.22 14.18
N ILE A 232 -5.16 -7.13 13.76
CA ILE A 232 -6.12 -7.15 12.65
C ILE A 232 -5.43 -7.56 11.35
N THR A 233 -4.23 -7.01 11.07
CA THR A 233 -3.46 -7.37 9.88
C THR A 233 -3.13 -8.86 9.86
N LEU A 234 -2.62 -9.42 10.96
CA LEU A 234 -2.29 -10.83 11.05
C LEU A 234 -3.53 -11.73 10.96
N THR A 235 -4.65 -11.31 11.54
CA THR A 235 -5.92 -12.03 11.47
C THR A 235 -6.44 -12.05 10.03
N ILE A 236 -6.46 -10.91 9.34
CA ILE A 236 -6.89 -10.82 7.93
C ILE A 236 -5.96 -11.65 7.04
N PHE A 237 -4.65 -11.58 7.26
CA PHE A 237 -3.69 -12.36 6.48
C PHE A 237 -3.86 -13.86 6.69
N SER A 238 -4.04 -14.31 7.92
CA SER A 238 -4.27 -15.73 8.22
C SER A 238 -5.57 -16.26 7.61
N LEU A 239 -6.66 -15.48 7.71
CA LEU A 239 -7.94 -15.79 7.05
C LEU A 239 -7.80 -15.81 5.52
N GLY A 240 -7.07 -14.86 4.94
CA GLY A 240 -6.78 -14.81 3.51
C GLY A 240 -6.00 -16.03 3.05
N CYS A 241 -4.94 -16.40 3.74
CA CYS A 241 -4.13 -17.59 3.44
C CYS A 241 -4.96 -18.87 3.53
N THR A 242 -5.79 -19.02 4.56
CA THR A 242 -6.65 -20.22 4.71
C THR A 242 -7.70 -20.30 3.62
N ALA A 243 -8.40 -19.22 3.31
CA ALA A 243 -9.36 -19.14 2.22
C ALA A 243 -8.71 -19.47 0.86
N TYR A 244 -7.57 -18.87 0.58
CA TYR A 244 -6.79 -19.10 -0.65
C TYR A 244 -6.36 -20.57 -0.75
N ASN A 245 -5.83 -21.15 0.34
CA ASN A 245 -5.36 -22.54 0.37
C ASN A 245 -6.51 -23.54 0.20
N PHE A 246 -7.67 -23.25 0.74
CA PHE A 246 -8.85 -24.09 0.57
C PHE A 246 -9.35 -24.06 -0.88
N THR A 247 -9.49 -22.87 -1.44
CA THR A 247 -10.02 -22.67 -2.80
C THR A 247 -9.07 -23.19 -3.87
N GLN A 248 -7.75 -23.10 -3.67
CA GLN A 248 -6.79 -23.61 -4.65
C GLN A 248 -6.90 -25.13 -4.90
N ARG A 249 -7.39 -25.91 -3.91
CA ARG A 249 -7.59 -27.36 -4.07
C ARG A 249 -8.78 -27.66 -4.99
N THR A 250 -9.82 -26.87 -4.88
CA THR A 250 -11.07 -27.05 -5.63
C THR A 250 -11.03 -26.34 -7.00
N TYR A 251 -10.06 -25.44 -7.21
CA TYR A 251 -9.95 -24.66 -8.45
C TYR A 251 -9.72 -25.53 -9.71
N VAL A 252 -9.08 -26.70 -9.55
CA VAL A 252 -8.84 -27.65 -10.66
C VAL A 252 -10.15 -28.24 -11.17
N ASP A 253 -11.20 -28.28 -10.34
CA ASP A 253 -12.50 -28.83 -10.69
C ASP A 253 -13.42 -27.82 -11.42
N TYR A 254 -13.03 -26.53 -11.45
CA TYR A 254 -13.83 -25.44 -12.07
C TYR A 254 -13.22 -24.90 -13.38
N VAL A 255 -12.03 -25.35 -13.76
CA VAL A 255 -11.31 -24.99 -15.00
C VAL A 255 -11.21 -26.20 -15.91
#